data_ac46ba2db1951f1202810cadbccc0da7
#
_entry.id   ac46ba2db1951f1202810cadbccc0da7
#
_cell.length_a   1.000
_cell.length_b   1.000
_cell.length_c   1.000
_cell.angle_alpha   90.00
_cell.angle_beta   90.00
_cell.angle_gamma   90.00
#
_symmetry.space_group_name_H-M   'P 1'
#
loop_
_entity.id
_entity.type
_entity.pdbx_description
1 polymer ?
#
loop_
_entity_poly.entity_id
_entity_poly.type
_entity_poly.pdbx_seq_one_letter_code
_entity_poly.pdbx_strand_id
1 'polypeptide(L)'
;GTWWIYKSGTKNEYFSELFICKLGEKLGLNMANYEMDGEYIRSKNFTSNTEWNFEPISSLMGENEDYSDCFDTIYALSPVLAEQYLKIVWLDTVCYNMDRHTENFGFLRDVKSGKIVSMAPNYDNNIALISRGYPAKVSREGDGLIRFFRDFLAENQTAQRMYQSIDLPVITEKMIDECLAEIPIEVNQEFIKEFILNGQQIVQQLILSEELAENLDEDQTMNMML
;
A
#
# COMPACT_ATOMS: atom_id res chain seq x y z
N GLY A 1 6.14 23.08 18.31
CA GLY A 1 4.96 23.23 17.42
C GLY A 1 4.89 22.09 16.43
N THR A 2 3.75 21.90 15.81
CA THR A 2 3.57 20.88 14.76
C THR A 2 4.16 21.42 13.45
N TRP A 3 4.95 20.61 12.76
CA TRP A 3 5.53 20.96 11.46
C TRP A 3 4.67 20.34 10.36
N TRP A 4 4.44 21.10 9.32
CA TRP A 4 3.64 20.71 8.17
C TRP A 4 4.46 20.83 6.88
N ILE A 5 4.27 19.89 6.00
CA ILE A 5 4.86 19.86 4.65
C ILE A 5 3.72 20.11 3.68
N TYR A 6 3.81 21.18 2.91
CA TYR A 6 2.82 21.55 1.88
C TYR A 6 3.17 20.90 0.55
N LYS A 7 2.15 20.38 -0.12
CA LYS A 7 2.26 19.84 -1.48
C LYS A 7 1.39 20.64 -2.43
N SER A 8 1.92 20.90 -3.64
CA SER A 8 1.17 21.40 -4.80
C SER A 8 0.86 20.24 -5.75
N GLY A 9 -0.25 20.32 -6.46
CA GLY A 9 -0.67 19.29 -7.40
C GLY A 9 -2.01 19.63 -8.04
N THR A 10 -2.54 18.72 -8.82
CA THR A 10 -3.89 18.77 -9.37
C THR A 10 -4.94 18.35 -8.34
N LYS A 11 -6.20 18.68 -8.59
CA LYS A 11 -7.32 18.23 -7.74
C LYS A 11 -7.41 16.69 -7.64
N ASN A 12 -7.10 16.00 -8.74
CA ASN A 12 -7.13 14.53 -8.75
C ASN A 12 -5.99 13.93 -7.93
N GLU A 13 -4.80 14.52 -7.94
CA GLU A 13 -3.67 14.11 -7.10
C GLU A 13 -4.00 14.36 -5.62
N TYR A 14 -4.59 15.52 -5.29
CA TYR A 14 -5.03 15.79 -3.92
C TYR A 14 -6.11 14.82 -3.46
N PHE A 15 -7.08 14.52 -4.33
CA PHE A 15 -8.09 13.52 -4.05
C PHE A 15 -7.47 12.15 -3.74
N SER A 16 -6.56 11.67 -4.60
CA SER A 16 -5.90 10.37 -4.44
C SER A 16 -5.14 10.28 -3.12
N GLU A 17 -4.34 11.29 -2.79
CA GLU A 17 -3.59 11.35 -1.53
C GLU A 17 -4.52 11.31 -0.30
N LEU A 18 -5.53 12.19 -0.28
CA LEU A 18 -6.48 12.29 0.84
C LEU A 18 -7.32 11.01 0.98
N PHE A 19 -7.79 10.45 -0.14
CA PHE A 19 -8.65 9.28 -0.11
C PHE A 19 -7.90 8.06 0.41
N ILE A 20 -6.69 7.80 -0.11
CA ILE A 20 -5.89 6.65 0.31
C ILE A 20 -5.45 6.78 1.76
N CYS A 21 -5.07 7.99 2.20
CA CYS A 21 -4.77 8.26 3.60
C CYS A 21 -5.96 7.88 4.50
N LYS A 22 -7.15 8.42 4.23
CA LYS A 22 -8.36 8.15 5.03
C LYS A 22 -8.79 6.69 4.98
N LEU A 23 -8.72 6.06 3.82
CA LEU A 23 -9.02 4.64 3.67
C LEU A 23 -8.04 3.78 4.49
N GLY A 24 -6.75 4.03 4.37
CA GLY A 24 -5.73 3.33 5.13
C GLY A 24 -5.89 3.51 6.64
N GLU A 25 -6.23 4.71 7.12
CA GLU A 25 -6.54 4.96 8.54
C GLU A 25 -7.74 4.13 9.01
N LYS A 26 -8.83 4.08 8.22
CA LYS A 26 -10.02 3.26 8.55
C LYS A 26 -9.71 1.75 8.57
N LEU A 27 -8.74 1.33 7.77
CA LEU A 27 -8.23 -0.04 7.73
C LEU A 27 -7.22 -0.35 8.85
N GLY A 28 -6.90 0.62 9.71
CA GLY A 28 -5.92 0.47 10.79
C GLY A 28 -4.46 0.43 10.32
N LEU A 29 -4.19 0.90 9.10
CA LEU A 29 -2.83 0.98 8.57
C LEU A 29 -2.12 2.25 9.09
N ASN A 30 -0.79 2.20 9.15
CA ASN A 30 0.02 3.34 9.54
C ASN A 30 0.15 4.33 8.37
N MET A 31 -0.66 5.38 8.36
CA MET A 31 -0.73 6.38 7.29
C MET A 31 -0.17 7.71 7.74
N ALA A 32 0.47 8.44 6.81
CA ALA A 32 0.81 9.84 7.02
C ALA A 32 -0.49 10.67 7.05
N ASN A 33 -0.55 11.63 7.95
CA ASN A 33 -1.75 12.44 8.14
C ASN A 33 -1.78 13.61 7.16
N TYR A 34 -2.76 13.62 6.27
CA TYR A 34 -2.99 14.65 5.26
C TYR A 34 -4.30 15.39 5.48
N GLU A 35 -4.30 16.69 5.19
CA GLU A 35 -5.50 17.52 5.21
C GLU A 35 -5.46 18.62 4.16
N MET A 36 -6.63 19.16 3.80
CA MET A 36 -6.74 20.36 3.00
C MET A 36 -6.38 21.59 3.83
N ASP A 37 -5.62 22.52 3.23
CA ASP A 37 -5.35 23.85 3.77
C ASP A 37 -5.46 24.89 2.66
N GLY A 38 -6.64 25.46 2.50
CA GLY A 38 -6.97 26.33 1.37
C GLY A 38 -6.92 25.59 0.04
N GLU A 39 -6.06 26.03 -0.86
CA GLU A 39 -5.88 25.44 -2.20
C GLU A 39 -4.81 24.34 -2.25
N TYR A 40 -4.18 24.04 -1.12
CA TYR A 40 -3.11 23.05 -1.01
C TYR A 40 -3.53 21.89 -0.13
N ILE A 41 -2.79 20.78 -0.23
CA ILE A 41 -2.77 19.77 0.81
C ILE A 41 -1.50 19.90 1.63
N ARG A 42 -1.60 19.54 2.90
CA ARG A 42 -0.45 19.47 3.78
C ARG A 42 -0.40 18.15 4.52
N SER A 43 0.82 17.68 4.72
CA SER A 43 1.11 16.50 5.52
C SER A 43 1.73 16.92 6.86
N LYS A 44 1.24 16.31 7.94
CA LYS A 44 1.90 16.46 9.23
C LYS A 44 3.24 15.74 9.20
N ASN A 45 4.31 16.43 9.60
CA ASN A 45 5.62 15.80 9.71
C ASN A 45 5.57 14.63 10.72
N PHE A 46 5.88 13.43 10.25
CA PHE A 46 5.83 12.20 11.04
C PHE A 46 7.15 11.89 11.77
N THR A 47 8.19 12.73 11.65
CA THR A 47 9.46 12.53 12.37
C THR A 47 9.41 13.02 13.84
N SER A 48 8.22 13.31 14.35
CA SER A 48 7.99 13.67 15.75
C SER A 48 8.90 14.79 16.27
N ASN A 49 8.96 15.90 15.54
CA ASN A 49 9.79 17.06 15.86
C ASN A 49 11.29 16.72 16.05
N THR A 50 11.82 15.87 15.17
CA THR A 50 13.22 15.45 15.16
C THR A 50 13.61 14.38 16.22
N GLU A 51 12.66 13.73 16.85
CA GLU A 51 12.97 12.55 17.66
C GLU A 51 13.36 11.35 16.79
N TRP A 52 12.82 11.31 15.56
CA TRP A 52 13.10 10.29 14.55
C TRP A 52 13.66 10.90 13.28
N ASN A 53 14.58 10.17 12.65
CA ASN A 53 15.00 10.42 11.28
C ASN A 53 14.21 9.50 10.34
N PHE A 54 13.77 10.04 9.22
CA PHE A 54 13.30 9.23 8.11
C PHE A 54 14.49 8.78 7.26
N GLU A 55 14.55 7.48 6.98
CA GLU A 55 15.52 6.86 6.09
C GLU A 55 14.76 6.13 4.99
N PRO A 56 14.81 6.63 3.73
CA PRO A 56 14.16 5.95 2.62
C PRO A 56 14.85 4.60 2.35
N ILE A 57 14.10 3.63 1.81
CA ILE A 57 14.66 2.32 1.49
C ILE A 57 15.74 2.41 0.41
N SER A 58 15.75 3.45 -0.40
CA SER A 58 16.80 3.75 -1.37
C SER A 58 18.20 3.80 -0.76
N SER A 59 18.32 4.12 0.54
CA SER A 59 19.59 4.07 1.26
C SER A 59 20.21 2.67 1.30
N LEU A 60 19.38 1.61 1.17
CA LEU A 60 19.80 0.21 1.13
C LEU A 60 19.70 -0.40 -0.27
N MET A 61 18.68 -0.02 -1.05
CA MET A 61 18.33 -0.62 -2.32
C MET A 61 18.79 0.21 -3.54
N GLY A 62 19.13 1.50 -3.34
CA GLY A 62 19.31 2.42 -4.45
C GLY A 62 18.01 2.58 -5.24
N GLU A 63 18.10 2.45 -6.56
CA GLU A 63 16.95 2.55 -7.48
C GLU A 63 16.29 1.17 -7.77
N ASN A 64 16.63 0.13 -7.00
CA ASN A 64 16.00 -1.18 -7.19
C ASN A 64 14.62 -1.21 -6.54
N GLU A 65 13.59 -1.17 -7.37
CA GLU A 65 12.16 -1.12 -6.99
C GLU A 65 11.50 -2.51 -7.03
N ASP A 66 12.27 -3.58 -7.26
CA ASP A 66 11.74 -4.94 -7.27
C ASP A 66 11.12 -5.29 -5.90
N TYR A 67 9.87 -5.76 -5.92
CA TYR A 67 9.14 -6.03 -4.70
C TYR A 67 9.75 -7.15 -3.87
N SER A 68 10.28 -8.18 -4.53
CA SER A 68 10.90 -9.33 -3.86
C SER A 68 12.22 -8.94 -3.19
N ASP A 69 13.08 -8.22 -3.89
CA ASP A 69 14.35 -7.74 -3.36
C ASP A 69 14.14 -6.75 -2.19
N CYS A 70 13.18 -5.84 -2.32
CA CYS A 70 12.78 -4.93 -1.25
C CYS A 70 12.26 -5.71 -0.03
N PHE A 71 11.37 -6.68 -0.25
CA PHE A 71 10.83 -7.52 0.81
C PHE A 71 11.93 -8.29 1.54
N ASP A 72 12.82 -8.96 0.83
CA ASP A 72 13.89 -9.76 1.41
C ASP A 72 14.87 -8.90 2.21
N THR A 73 15.21 -7.71 1.71
CA THR A 73 16.04 -6.74 2.43
C THR A 73 15.37 -6.29 3.73
N ILE A 74 14.07 -5.97 3.70
CA ILE A 74 13.32 -5.56 4.89
C ILE A 74 13.12 -6.74 5.84
N TYR A 75 12.83 -7.93 5.33
CA TYR A 75 12.64 -9.14 6.11
C TYR A 75 13.91 -9.52 6.89
N ALA A 76 15.08 -9.37 6.26
CA ALA A 76 16.37 -9.59 6.93
C ALA A 76 16.61 -8.64 8.10
N LEU A 77 16.02 -7.43 8.08
CA LEU A 77 16.06 -6.51 9.21
C LEU A 77 15.04 -6.89 10.30
N SER A 78 13.81 -7.18 9.90
CA SER A 78 12.74 -7.62 10.81
C SER A 78 11.53 -8.15 10.05
N PRO A 79 11.00 -9.34 10.39
CA PRO A 79 9.72 -9.82 9.84
C PRO A 79 8.53 -8.88 10.09
N VAL A 80 8.52 -8.15 11.22
CA VAL A 80 7.47 -7.17 11.52
C VAL A 80 7.48 -5.99 10.56
N LEU A 81 8.67 -5.54 10.14
CA LEU A 81 8.79 -4.49 9.13
C LEU A 81 8.36 -4.99 7.74
N ALA A 82 8.70 -6.24 7.41
CA ALA A 82 8.28 -6.86 6.15
C ALA A 82 6.76 -7.03 6.05
N GLU A 83 6.08 -7.36 7.16
CA GLU A 83 4.62 -7.36 7.22
C GLU A 83 4.03 -5.98 6.92
N GLN A 84 4.61 -4.92 7.49
CA GLN A 84 4.19 -3.55 7.22
C GLN A 84 4.40 -3.17 5.75
N TYR A 85 5.52 -3.60 5.16
CA TYR A 85 5.80 -3.40 3.73
C TYR A 85 4.78 -4.12 2.84
N LEU A 86 4.44 -5.38 3.13
CA LEU A 86 3.41 -6.11 2.40
C LEU A 86 2.05 -5.39 2.41
N LYS A 87 1.68 -4.82 3.55
CA LYS A 87 0.44 -4.03 3.68
C LYS A 87 0.47 -2.76 2.83
N ILE A 88 1.66 -2.11 2.70
CA ILE A 88 1.83 -0.96 1.79
C ILE A 88 1.63 -1.41 0.35
N VAL A 89 2.33 -2.46 -0.12
CA VAL A 89 2.25 -2.94 -1.51
C VAL A 89 0.83 -3.44 -1.83
N TRP A 90 0.16 -4.10 -0.89
CA TRP A 90 -1.23 -4.51 -1.03
C TRP A 90 -2.16 -3.29 -1.22
N LEU A 91 -2.04 -2.27 -0.37
CA LEU A 91 -2.85 -1.05 -0.49
C LEU A 91 -2.58 -0.32 -1.80
N ASP A 92 -1.31 -0.20 -2.20
CA ASP A 92 -0.91 0.37 -3.48
C ASP A 92 -1.54 -0.38 -4.66
N THR A 93 -1.54 -1.71 -4.60
CA THR A 93 -2.15 -2.56 -5.63
C THR A 93 -3.65 -2.32 -5.72
N VAL A 94 -4.37 -2.32 -4.60
CA VAL A 94 -5.82 -2.09 -4.56
C VAL A 94 -6.17 -0.68 -4.99
N CYS A 95 -5.43 0.32 -4.54
CA CYS A 95 -5.65 1.74 -4.83
C CYS A 95 -5.00 2.23 -6.13
N TYR A 96 -4.37 1.35 -6.91
CA TYR A 96 -3.72 1.70 -8.17
C TYR A 96 -2.66 2.79 -8.02
N ASN A 97 -1.80 2.68 -7.01
CA ASN A 97 -0.67 3.58 -6.82
C ASN A 97 0.50 3.17 -7.75
N MET A 98 0.80 4.00 -8.72
CA MET A 98 1.78 3.73 -9.78
C MET A 98 3.17 4.30 -9.49
N ASP A 99 3.40 4.87 -8.32
CA ASP A 99 4.59 5.66 -8.02
C ASP A 99 5.28 5.25 -6.70
N ARG A 100 5.16 3.99 -6.30
CA ARG A 100 5.84 3.46 -5.11
C ARG A 100 7.30 3.14 -5.40
N HIS A 101 8.11 4.16 -5.61
CA HIS A 101 9.56 4.02 -5.76
C HIS A 101 10.28 4.03 -4.38
N THR A 102 11.57 3.71 -4.39
CA THR A 102 12.36 3.51 -3.16
C THR A 102 12.54 4.75 -2.28
N GLU A 103 12.21 5.94 -2.77
CA GLU A 103 12.16 7.17 -1.95
C GLU A 103 10.81 7.37 -1.24
N ASN A 104 9.74 6.62 -1.62
CA ASN A 104 8.38 6.82 -1.13
C ASN A 104 7.99 5.84 0.00
N PHE A 105 8.95 5.11 0.53
CA PHE A 105 8.80 4.30 1.75
C PHE A 105 10.15 4.08 2.42
N GLY A 106 10.16 3.69 3.68
CA GLY A 106 11.41 3.50 4.43
C GLY A 106 11.15 3.39 5.92
N PHE A 107 12.14 3.74 6.70
CA PHE A 107 12.17 3.51 8.14
C PHE A 107 12.19 4.82 8.93
N LEU A 108 11.63 4.75 10.14
CA LEU A 108 11.91 5.73 11.18
C LEU A 108 13.03 5.19 12.07
N ARG A 109 14.07 6.01 12.27
CA ARG A 109 15.17 5.71 13.17
C ARG A 109 15.18 6.67 14.36
N ASP A 110 15.37 6.12 15.53
CA ASP A 110 15.63 6.93 16.72
C ASP A 110 16.94 7.71 16.56
N VAL A 111 16.88 9.02 16.71
CA VAL A 111 18.04 9.94 16.49
C VAL A 111 19.20 9.64 17.41
N LYS A 112 18.94 9.19 18.65
CA LYS A 112 19.98 8.99 19.67
C LYS A 112 20.68 7.65 19.50
N SER A 113 19.91 6.58 19.22
CA SER A 113 20.45 5.22 19.16
C SER A 113 20.74 4.75 17.74
N GLY A 114 20.21 5.41 16.71
CA GLY A 114 20.28 4.98 15.32
C GLY A 114 19.44 3.73 14.99
N LYS A 115 18.69 3.18 15.96
CA LYS A 115 17.91 1.96 15.78
C LYS A 115 16.65 2.24 14.97
N ILE A 116 16.28 1.30 14.11
CA ILE A 116 14.98 1.30 13.44
C ILE A 116 13.88 1.12 14.47
N VAL A 117 12.89 2.01 14.45
CA VAL A 117 11.73 2.01 15.35
C VAL A 117 10.54 1.33 14.67
N SER A 118 10.29 1.69 13.42
CA SER A 118 9.17 1.18 12.61
C SER A 118 9.39 1.47 11.12
N MET A 119 8.53 0.94 10.26
CA MET A 119 8.32 1.56 8.96
C MET A 119 7.80 2.99 9.15
N ALA A 120 8.18 3.89 8.26
CA ALA A 120 7.54 5.19 8.17
C ALA A 120 6.06 5.02 7.82
N PRO A 121 5.17 5.94 8.24
CA PRO A 121 3.80 5.93 7.76
C PRO A 121 3.76 5.92 6.24
N ASN A 122 2.78 5.23 5.64
CA ASN A 122 2.57 5.25 4.20
C ASN A 122 2.21 6.68 3.77
N TYR A 123 2.96 7.23 2.83
CA TYR A 123 2.84 8.61 2.33
C TYR A 123 3.07 8.63 0.82
N ASP A 124 2.81 9.79 0.21
CA ASP A 124 3.02 10.06 -1.21
C ASP A 124 2.20 9.14 -2.13
N ASN A 125 0.87 9.13 -1.90
CA ASN A 125 -0.08 8.34 -2.68
C ASN A 125 -0.78 9.19 -3.78
N ASN A 126 -0.20 10.33 -4.13
CA ASN A 126 -0.83 11.28 -5.05
C ASN A 126 -0.91 10.75 -6.49
N ILE A 127 -0.02 9.87 -6.93
CA ILE A 127 -0.03 9.26 -8.28
C ILE A 127 -0.77 7.91 -8.26
N ALA A 128 -2.00 7.95 -7.78
CA ALA A 128 -2.86 6.79 -7.66
C ALA A 128 -4.28 7.08 -8.16
N LEU A 129 -5.14 6.08 -8.18
CA LEU A 129 -6.55 6.18 -8.56
C LEU A 129 -6.77 6.95 -9.87
N ILE A 130 -7.31 8.16 -9.73
CA ILE A 130 -7.68 9.06 -10.82
C ILE A 130 -6.69 10.19 -11.05
N SER A 131 -5.51 10.15 -10.44
CA SER A 131 -4.52 11.24 -10.51
C SER A 131 -4.19 11.66 -11.96
N ARG A 132 -4.10 10.70 -12.86
CA ARG A 132 -3.86 10.90 -14.29
C ARG A 132 -5.13 10.88 -15.13
N GLY A 133 -6.29 11.12 -14.52
CA GLY A 133 -7.62 10.97 -15.12
C GLY A 133 -8.26 9.62 -14.81
N TYR A 134 -9.56 9.51 -15.09
CA TYR A 134 -10.28 8.26 -14.86
C TYR A 134 -9.77 7.18 -15.80
N PRO A 135 -9.41 5.97 -15.30
CA PRO A 135 -9.20 4.80 -16.14
C PRO A 135 -10.41 4.53 -17.04
N ALA A 136 -10.16 4.00 -18.23
CA ALA A 136 -11.21 3.77 -19.22
C ALA A 136 -12.28 2.74 -18.78
N LYS A 137 -11.94 1.90 -17.79
CA LYS A 137 -12.81 0.85 -17.23
C LYS A 137 -12.64 0.78 -15.72
N VAL A 138 -13.70 0.40 -15.03
CA VAL A 138 -13.64 0.05 -13.58
C VAL A 138 -13.04 -1.35 -13.37
N SER A 139 -13.15 -2.24 -14.35
CA SER A 139 -12.55 -3.58 -14.27
C SER A 139 -11.04 -3.50 -14.21
N ARG A 140 -10.49 -4.17 -13.21
CA ARG A 140 -9.06 -4.30 -12.95
C ARG A 140 -8.46 -5.59 -13.52
N GLU A 141 -9.24 -6.34 -14.34
CA GLU A 141 -8.73 -7.50 -15.07
C GLU A 141 -7.61 -7.08 -16.04
N GLY A 142 -6.47 -7.75 -15.97
CA GLY A 142 -5.29 -7.43 -16.77
C GLY A 142 -4.48 -6.23 -16.26
N ASP A 143 -4.80 -5.70 -15.10
CA ASP A 143 -4.07 -4.60 -14.43
C ASP A 143 -2.61 -4.99 -14.17
N GLY A 144 -1.70 -4.08 -14.53
CA GLY A 144 -0.26 -4.30 -14.37
C GLY A 144 0.18 -4.43 -12.92
N LEU A 145 -0.37 -3.62 -12.00
CA LEU A 145 -0.02 -3.65 -10.58
C LEU A 145 -0.51 -4.95 -9.92
N ILE A 146 -1.72 -5.40 -10.26
CA ILE A 146 -2.23 -6.69 -9.76
C ILE A 146 -1.35 -7.83 -10.27
N ARG A 147 -0.91 -7.77 -11.53
CA ARG A 147 0.01 -8.77 -12.09
C ARG A 147 1.36 -8.73 -11.36
N PHE A 148 1.96 -7.56 -11.15
CA PHE A 148 3.22 -7.45 -10.43
C PHE A 148 3.12 -7.96 -8.99
N PHE A 149 2.03 -7.67 -8.31
CA PHE A 149 1.79 -8.17 -6.95
C PHE A 149 1.65 -9.70 -6.93
N ARG A 150 0.91 -10.27 -7.86
CA ARG A 150 0.79 -11.72 -8.03
C ARG A 150 2.16 -12.36 -8.31
N ASP A 151 2.90 -11.82 -9.30
CA ASP A 151 4.19 -12.37 -9.70
C ASP A 151 5.18 -12.29 -8.54
N PHE A 152 5.18 -11.20 -7.76
CA PHE A 152 5.95 -11.06 -6.53
C PHE A 152 5.63 -12.18 -5.52
N LEU A 153 4.36 -12.44 -5.23
CA LEU A 153 3.99 -13.51 -4.28
C LEU A 153 4.33 -14.90 -4.83
N ALA A 154 4.21 -15.12 -6.13
CA ALA A 154 4.57 -16.39 -6.77
C ALA A 154 6.10 -16.66 -6.75
N GLU A 155 6.90 -15.62 -6.87
CA GLU A 155 8.37 -15.72 -6.86
C GLU A 155 8.98 -15.76 -5.46
N ASN A 156 8.32 -15.14 -4.46
CA ASN A 156 8.82 -15.06 -3.09
C ASN A 156 7.95 -15.84 -2.10
N GLN A 157 8.31 -17.10 -1.85
CA GLN A 157 7.57 -17.99 -0.95
C GLN A 157 7.47 -17.47 0.49
N THR A 158 8.44 -16.67 0.96
CA THR A 158 8.38 -16.10 2.32
C THR A 158 7.34 -14.98 2.38
N ALA A 159 7.31 -14.13 1.37
CA ALA A 159 6.29 -13.10 1.22
C ALA A 159 4.88 -13.72 1.08
N GLN A 160 4.74 -14.77 0.27
CA GLN A 160 3.49 -15.49 0.06
C GLN A 160 2.94 -16.04 1.37
N ARG A 161 3.74 -16.82 2.13
CA ARG A 161 3.32 -17.38 3.42
C ARG A 161 2.98 -16.29 4.44
N MET A 162 3.76 -15.22 4.47
CA MET A 162 3.45 -14.08 5.34
C MET A 162 2.12 -13.44 4.93
N TYR A 163 1.91 -13.21 3.64
CA TYR A 163 0.67 -12.63 3.12
C TYR A 163 -0.57 -13.48 3.45
N GLN A 164 -0.48 -14.80 3.34
CA GLN A 164 -1.54 -15.74 3.71
C GLN A 164 -1.83 -15.74 5.24
N SER A 165 -0.83 -15.43 6.06
CA SER A 165 -0.97 -15.39 7.52
C SER A 165 -1.46 -14.05 8.07
N ILE A 166 -1.39 -12.97 7.30
CA ILE A 166 -1.81 -11.64 7.73
C ILE A 166 -3.34 -11.52 7.66
N ASP A 167 -3.94 -11.05 8.75
CA ASP A 167 -5.34 -10.62 8.73
C ASP A 167 -5.46 -9.25 8.04
N LEU A 168 -5.59 -9.29 6.70
CA LEU A 168 -5.78 -8.07 5.93
C LEU A 168 -7.20 -7.54 6.09
N PRO A 169 -7.37 -6.25 6.35
CA PRO A 169 -8.69 -5.67 6.51
C PRO A 169 -9.47 -5.68 5.19
N VAL A 170 -10.77 -5.95 5.28
CA VAL A 170 -11.68 -5.92 4.12
C VAL A 170 -12.21 -4.50 3.92
N ILE A 171 -11.99 -3.96 2.72
CA ILE A 171 -12.56 -2.68 2.32
C ILE A 171 -14.06 -2.89 2.02
N THR A 172 -14.91 -2.10 2.67
CA THR A 172 -16.35 -2.13 2.48
C THR A 172 -16.84 -0.87 1.76
N GLU A 173 -17.98 -0.98 1.05
CA GLU A 173 -18.63 0.20 0.46
C GLU A 173 -18.83 1.33 1.47
N LYS A 174 -19.26 0.98 2.68
CA LYS A 174 -19.44 1.95 3.76
C LYS A 174 -18.16 2.72 4.10
N MET A 175 -17.02 2.04 4.17
CA MET A 175 -15.74 2.72 4.42
C MET A 175 -15.38 3.69 3.30
N ILE A 176 -15.62 3.29 2.05
CA ILE A 176 -15.39 4.15 0.88
C ILE A 176 -16.32 5.38 0.93
N ASP A 177 -17.61 5.18 1.16
CA ASP A 177 -18.60 6.26 1.26
C ASP A 177 -18.23 7.26 2.36
N GLU A 178 -17.79 6.78 3.53
CA GLU A 178 -17.33 7.62 4.63
C GLU A 178 -16.07 8.43 4.25
N CYS A 179 -15.10 7.81 3.56
CA CYS A 179 -13.90 8.53 3.07
C CYS A 179 -14.28 9.61 2.06
N LEU A 180 -15.17 9.29 1.11
CA LEU A 180 -15.63 10.23 0.10
C LEU A 180 -16.36 11.43 0.70
N ALA A 181 -17.18 11.20 1.74
CA ALA A 181 -17.91 12.27 2.43
C ALA A 181 -17.01 13.26 3.18
N GLU A 182 -15.80 12.85 3.55
CA GLU A 182 -14.84 13.68 4.28
C GLU A 182 -13.93 14.52 3.36
N ILE A 183 -13.92 14.25 2.04
CA ILE A 183 -13.03 14.92 1.09
C ILE A 183 -13.79 15.98 0.30
N PRO A 184 -13.42 17.28 0.42
CA PRO A 184 -14.12 18.38 -0.25
C PRO A 184 -13.70 18.53 -1.73
N ILE A 185 -13.51 17.42 -2.44
CA ILE A 185 -13.17 17.39 -3.87
C ILE A 185 -14.22 16.54 -4.59
N GLU A 186 -14.88 17.15 -5.56
CA GLU A 186 -15.91 16.48 -6.34
C GLU A 186 -15.32 15.47 -7.31
N VAL A 187 -15.80 14.22 -7.25
CA VAL A 187 -15.37 13.10 -8.08
C VAL A 187 -16.58 12.23 -8.47
N ASN A 188 -16.42 11.36 -9.46
CA ASN A 188 -17.38 10.28 -9.71
C ASN A 188 -17.27 9.20 -8.62
N GLN A 189 -18.07 9.32 -7.57
CA GLN A 189 -18.02 8.47 -6.38
C GLN A 189 -18.30 7.01 -6.71
N GLU A 190 -19.24 6.72 -7.62
CA GLU A 190 -19.58 5.36 -8.05
C GLU A 190 -18.39 4.70 -8.75
N PHE A 191 -17.72 5.43 -9.65
CA PHE A 191 -16.50 4.94 -10.28
C PHE A 191 -15.42 4.57 -9.26
N ILE A 192 -15.15 5.44 -8.29
CA ILE A 192 -14.14 5.19 -7.24
C ILE A 192 -14.49 3.92 -6.45
N LYS A 193 -15.76 3.79 -6.06
CA LYS A 193 -16.25 2.63 -5.29
C LYS A 193 -16.06 1.32 -6.07
N GLU A 194 -16.59 1.26 -7.28
CA GLU A 194 -16.49 0.07 -8.14
C GLU A 194 -15.02 -0.28 -8.43
N PHE A 195 -14.19 0.72 -8.70
CA PHE A 195 -12.78 0.51 -9.04
C PHE A 195 -11.99 -0.10 -7.88
N ILE A 196 -12.16 0.41 -6.66
CA ILE A 196 -11.50 -0.10 -5.46
C ILE A 196 -11.98 -1.50 -5.11
N LEU A 197 -13.30 -1.72 -5.11
CA LEU A 197 -13.88 -3.02 -4.76
C LEU A 197 -13.50 -4.11 -5.77
N ASN A 198 -13.48 -3.77 -7.06
CA ASN A 198 -13.03 -4.70 -8.09
C ASN A 198 -11.53 -5.06 -7.92
N GLY A 199 -10.68 -4.07 -7.63
CA GLY A 199 -9.27 -4.31 -7.31
C GLY A 199 -9.09 -5.25 -6.13
N GLN A 200 -9.79 -4.98 -5.02
CA GLN A 200 -9.74 -5.84 -3.84
C GLN A 200 -10.22 -7.28 -4.15
N GLN A 201 -11.34 -7.41 -4.87
CA GLN A 201 -11.89 -8.73 -5.21
C GLN A 201 -10.90 -9.58 -6.02
N ILE A 202 -10.25 -8.99 -7.03
CA ILE A 202 -9.27 -9.72 -7.84
C ILE A 202 -8.06 -10.12 -7.01
N VAL A 203 -7.52 -9.20 -6.18
CA VAL A 203 -6.39 -9.50 -5.29
C VAL A 203 -6.73 -10.63 -4.31
N GLN A 204 -7.95 -10.66 -3.75
CA GLN A 204 -8.40 -11.73 -2.88
C GLN A 204 -8.53 -13.08 -3.61
N GLN A 205 -8.99 -13.08 -4.87
CA GLN A 205 -9.10 -14.31 -5.66
C GLN A 205 -7.75 -14.94 -6.00
N LEU A 206 -6.68 -14.14 -6.11
CA LEU A 206 -5.33 -14.66 -6.32
C LEU A 206 -4.89 -15.58 -5.18
N ILE A 207 -5.20 -15.22 -3.93
CA ILE A 207 -4.88 -16.02 -2.75
C ILE A 207 -5.61 -17.37 -2.78
N LEU A 208 -6.93 -17.33 -3.03
CA LEU A 208 -7.76 -18.54 -3.01
C LEU A 208 -7.41 -19.53 -4.12
N SER A 209 -6.97 -19.05 -5.29
CA SER A 209 -6.58 -19.93 -6.40
C SER A 209 -5.26 -20.64 -6.14
N GLU A 210 -4.35 -20.03 -5.42
CA GLU A 210 -3.05 -20.62 -5.05
C GLU A 210 -3.20 -21.63 -3.91
N GLU A 211 -4.02 -21.35 -2.89
CA GLU A 211 -4.35 -22.32 -1.84
C GLU A 211 -5.00 -23.60 -2.38
N LEU A 212 -5.84 -23.48 -3.40
CA LEU A 212 -6.45 -24.63 -4.06
C LEU A 212 -5.42 -25.43 -4.87
N ALA A 213 -4.43 -24.78 -5.48
CA ALA A 213 -3.37 -25.46 -6.22
C ALA A 213 -2.41 -26.23 -5.28
N GLU A 214 -2.00 -25.63 -4.17
CA GLU A 214 -1.14 -26.27 -3.16
C GLU A 214 -1.82 -27.49 -2.52
N ASN A 215 -3.10 -27.37 -2.16
CA ASN A 215 -3.86 -28.50 -1.59
C ASN A 215 -4.02 -29.67 -2.58
N LEU A 216 -4.12 -29.39 -3.89
CA LEU A 216 -4.18 -30.44 -4.93
C LEU A 216 -2.84 -31.16 -5.11
N ASP A 217 -1.71 -30.46 -4.99
CA ASP A 217 -0.37 -31.04 -5.09
C ASP A 217 -0.03 -31.87 -3.84
N GLU A 218 -0.44 -31.44 -2.64
CA GLU A 218 -0.28 -32.24 -1.42
C GLU A 218 -1.11 -33.53 -1.46
N ASP A 219 -2.36 -33.46 -1.92
CA ASP A 219 -3.23 -34.64 -2.07
C ASP A 219 -2.68 -35.62 -3.14
N GLN A 220 -2.10 -35.14 -4.23
CA GLN A 220 -1.47 -35.99 -5.24
C GLN A 220 -0.18 -36.63 -4.70
N THR A 221 0.60 -35.90 -3.92
CA THR A 221 1.84 -36.43 -3.32
C THR A 221 1.53 -37.49 -2.27
N MET A 222 0.49 -37.31 -1.47
CA MET A 222 0.05 -38.29 -0.46
C MET A 222 -0.53 -39.55 -1.10
N ASN A 223 -1.25 -39.44 -2.22
CA ASN A 223 -1.78 -40.58 -2.97
C ASN A 223 -0.70 -41.36 -3.76
N MET A 224 0.47 -40.81 -4.01
CA MET A 224 1.62 -41.52 -4.61
C MET A 224 2.48 -42.26 -3.58
N MET A 225 2.30 -42.01 -2.28
CA MET A 225 3.04 -42.64 -1.19
C MET A 225 2.27 -43.81 -0.52
N LEU A 226 1.03 -44.09 -0.94
CA LEU A 226 0.21 -45.22 -0.52
C LEU A 226 0.16 -46.28 -1.61
#